data_66d1ee9a264d19b98e12ed37a539f7b7
#
_entry.id   66d1ee9a264d19b98e12ed37a539f7b7
#
_cell.length_a   1.000
_cell.length_b   1.000
_cell.length_c   1.000
_cell.angle_alpha   90.00
_cell.angle_beta   90.00
_cell.angle_gamma   90.00
#
_symmetry.space_group_name_H-M   'P 1'
#
loop_
_entity.id
_entity.type
_entity.pdbx_description
1 polymer ?
#
loop_
_entity_poly.entity_id
_entity_poly.type
_entity_poly.pdbx_seq_one_letter_code
_entity_poly.pdbx_strand_id
1 'polypeptide(L)'
;MRILVLGGAGYIGSILTPLLVKHGYNVTALDSFIYGNETTLAALCKHSNFDLYRVDVRDERAWRPFVAKADIIIPLAGLVGAPACDLRPFEAQALNLDHPLALIKALSKDQLCVMPTTESAYGSNVEVCTEDTPINPLSSYGKHKAVVEKALMTRENSISLRLATVFGMSQRMRLDLLVNDFAWKAYREHSILLFEDHYKRTVLHVEDAAQAFIHAIQNRATMRGEIYNVGNITLTKRSLCEAIKQKLPDFYFTSISKGSDPDQRNYEVSSTKLKRTSYEFRWTLEAGLDELLKGYRALRNTVHGNV
;
A
#
# COMPACT_ATOMS: atom_id res chain seq x y z
N MET A 1 -6.97 23.17 -3.61
CA MET A 1 -7.74 21.92 -3.46
C MET A 1 -7.53 21.39 -2.05
N ARG A 2 -8.60 20.91 -1.44
CA ARG A 2 -8.63 20.31 -0.11
C ARG A 2 -8.61 18.80 -0.25
N ILE A 3 -7.57 18.17 0.29
CA ILE A 3 -7.38 16.72 0.22
C ILE A 3 -7.57 16.13 1.61
N LEU A 4 -8.43 15.13 1.72
CA LEU A 4 -8.63 14.34 2.91
C LEU A 4 -7.89 13.01 2.77
N VAL A 5 -6.99 12.71 3.70
CA VAL A 5 -6.27 11.43 3.77
C VAL A 5 -6.75 10.67 5.01
N LEU A 6 -7.44 9.56 4.81
CA LEU A 6 -7.85 8.64 5.88
C LEU A 6 -6.75 7.59 6.07
N GLY A 7 -6.16 7.48 7.25
CA GLY A 7 -4.96 6.67 7.50
C GLY A 7 -3.67 7.41 7.12
N GLY A 8 -3.65 8.74 7.32
CA GLY A 8 -2.55 9.59 6.88
C GLY A 8 -1.22 9.36 7.60
N ALA A 9 -1.22 8.80 8.81
CA ALA A 9 -0.03 8.46 9.57
C ALA A 9 0.42 6.99 9.39
N GLY A 10 -0.25 6.22 8.51
CA GLY A 10 0.09 4.83 8.18
C GLY A 10 1.35 4.70 7.31
N TYR A 11 1.66 3.48 6.86
CA TYR A 11 2.87 3.16 6.10
C TYR A 11 3.01 3.99 4.81
N ILE A 12 2.00 3.99 3.94
CA ILE A 12 1.98 4.83 2.74
C ILE A 12 1.65 6.28 3.11
N GLY A 13 0.71 6.48 4.04
CA GLY A 13 0.23 7.81 4.41
C GLY A 13 1.32 8.73 4.94
N SER A 14 2.27 8.20 5.73
CA SER A 14 3.37 8.99 6.29
C SER A 14 4.41 9.44 5.24
N ILE A 15 4.41 8.84 4.06
CA ILE A 15 5.18 9.32 2.90
C ILE A 15 4.33 10.26 2.03
N LEU A 16 3.09 9.87 1.72
CA LEU A 16 2.21 10.63 0.84
C LEU A 16 1.79 11.98 1.43
N THR A 17 1.42 12.02 2.72
CA THR A 17 0.89 13.24 3.36
C THR A 17 1.88 14.40 3.32
N PRO A 18 3.18 14.23 3.69
CA PRO A 18 4.18 15.29 3.52
C PRO A 18 4.36 15.76 2.07
N LEU A 19 4.31 14.83 1.12
CA LEU A 19 4.42 15.18 -0.29
C LEU A 19 3.23 16.03 -0.77
N LEU A 20 2.01 15.71 -0.37
CA LEU A 20 0.82 16.52 -0.69
C LEU A 20 0.92 17.94 -0.11
N VAL A 21 1.36 18.08 1.16
CA VAL A 21 1.59 19.38 1.79
C VAL A 21 2.65 20.17 1.04
N LYS A 22 3.77 19.52 0.65
CA LYS A 22 4.86 20.13 -0.14
C LYS A 22 4.40 20.59 -1.53
N HIS A 23 3.43 19.89 -2.13
CA HIS A 23 2.81 20.29 -3.40
C HIS A 23 1.80 21.44 -3.25
N GLY A 24 1.63 22.02 -2.06
CA GLY A 24 0.77 23.17 -1.81
C GLY A 24 -0.72 22.85 -1.69
N TYR A 25 -1.10 21.58 -1.53
CA TYR A 25 -2.48 21.20 -1.23
C TYR A 25 -2.83 21.53 0.21
N ASN A 26 -4.10 21.86 0.49
CA ASN A 26 -4.62 21.91 1.85
C ASN A 26 -4.99 20.48 2.27
N VAL A 27 -4.22 19.91 3.18
CA VAL A 27 -4.32 18.50 3.55
C VAL A 27 -4.90 18.35 4.96
N THR A 28 -5.96 17.57 5.09
CA THR A 28 -6.45 17.08 6.38
C THR A 28 -6.16 15.58 6.47
N ALA A 29 -5.39 15.18 7.46
CA ALA A 29 -5.12 13.77 7.74
C ALA A 29 -5.94 13.29 8.94
N LEU A 30 -6.65 12.18 8.77
CA LEU A 30 -7.33 11.46 9.85
C LEU A 30 -6.62 10.12 10.07
N ASP A 31 -6.33 9.80 11.33
CA ASP A 31 -5.77 8.51 11.72
C ASP A 31 -6.26 8.11 13.11
N SER A 32 -6.43 6.84 13.38
CA SER A 32 -6.78 6.34 14.71
C SER A 32 -5.59 6.17 15.64
N PHE A 33 -4.37 6.14 15.06
CA PHE A 33 -3.10 5.94 15.74
C PHE A 33 -3.03 4.65 16.56
N ILE A 34 -3.69 3.59 16.12
CA ILE A 34 -3.71 2.29 16.82
C ILE A 34 -2.31 1.65 16.94
N TYR A 35 -1.35 2.13 16.17
CA TYR A 35 0.04 1.64 16.20
C TYR A 35 0.98 2.56 16.98
N GLY A 36 0.48 3.50 17.80
CA GLY A 36 1.29 4.44 18.57
C GLY A 36 2.14 5.37 17.70
N ASN A 37 1.62 5.78 16.55
CA ASN A 37 2.33 6.53 15.52
C ASN A 37 1.91 8.00 15.44
N GLU A 38 1.48 8.61 16.55
CA GLU A 38 0.98 9.98 16.64
C GLU A 38 1.99 11.03 16.19
N THR A 39 3.27 10.77 16.41
CA THR A 39 4.36 11.73 16.09
C THR A 39 4.80 11.66 14.63
N THR A 40 4.33 10.68 13.86
CA THR A 40 4.75 10.42 12.47
C THR A 40 4.59 11.66 11.57
N LEU A 41 3.52 12.42 11.77
CA LEU A 41 3.21 13.64 11.00
C LEU A 41 3.42 14.93 11.80
N ALA A 42 3.98 14.87 13.01
CA ALA A 42 4.12 16.03 13.91
C ALA A 42 4.91 17.18 13.26
N ALA A 43 5.92 16.87 12.45
CA ALA A 43 6.71 17.87 11.73
C ALA A 43 5.89 18.73 10.75
N LEU A 44 4.72 18.25 10.33
CA LEU A 44 3.83 18.97 9.42
C LEU A 44 2.94 20.00 10.13
N CYS A 45 2.76 19.90 11.46
CA CYS A 45 1.86 20.78 12.22
C CYS A 45 2.27 22.26 12.19
N LYS A 46 3.50 22.59 11.77
CA LYS A 46 3.95 23.97 11.53
C LYS A 46 3.41 24.58 10.22
N HIS A 47 2.86 23.79 9.32
CA HIS A 47 2.34 24.26 8.03
C HIS A 47 0.87 24.66 8.15
N SER A 48 0.54 25.86 7.69
CA SER A 48 -0.84 26.40 7.73
C SER A 48 -1.82 25.69 6.80
N ASN A 49 -1.31 24.88 5.86
CA ASN A 49 -2.09 24.07 4.92
C ASN A 49 -2.19 22.61 5.37
N PHE A 50 -1.96 22.30 6.64
CA PHE A 50 -2.04 20.94 7.18
C PHE A 50 -2.82 20.89 8.49
N ASP A 51 -3.74 19.94 8.58
CA ASP A 51 -4.49 19.59 9.79
C ASP A 51 -4.40 18.09 10.06
N LEU A 52 -4.34 17.72 11.35
CA LEU A 52 -4.25 16.34 11.82
C LEU A 52 -5.28 16.08 12.92
N TYR A 53 -6.09 15.02 12.76
CA TYR A 53 -7.10 14.65 13.75
C TYR A 53 -7.04 13.16 14.07
N ARG A 54 -7.27 12.83 15.36
CA ARG A 54 -7.48 11.45 15.79
C ARG A 54 -8.93 11.04 15.48
N VAL A 55 -9.11 10.18 14.47
CA VAL A 55 -10.41 9.68 14.06
C VAL A 55 -10.30 8.20 13.69
N ASP A 56 -11.17 7.38 14.27
CA ASP A 56 -11.35 6.00 13.82
C ASP A 56 -12.35 5.98 12.65
N VAL A 57 -11.93 5.45 11.52
CA VAL A 57 -12.77 5.40 10.30
C VAL A 57 -13.98 4.47 10.44
N ARG A 58 -14.04 3.64 11.48
CA ARG A 58 -15.22 2.83 11.82
C ARG A 58 -16.37 3.69 12.40
N ASP A 59 -16.05 4.87 12.94
CA ASP A 59 -17.06 5.86 13.37
C ASP A 59 -17.39 6.80 12.20
N GLU A 60 -18.47 6.48 11.52
CA GLU A 60 -18.96 7.25 10.38
C GLU A 60 -19.28 8.70 10.73
N ARG A 61 -19.81 8.96 11.94
CA ARG A 61 -20.17 10.31 12.39
C ARG A 61 -18.93 11.19 12.58
N ALA A 62 -17.82 10.58 12.97
CA ALA A 62 -16.57 11.31 13.21
C ALA A 62 -15.90 11.80 11.92
N TRP A 63 -15.92 11.01 10.82
CA TRP A 63 -15.24 11.41 9.58
C TRP A 63 -16.14 12.15 8.57
N ARG A 64 -17.47 12.00 8.61
CA ARG A 64 -18.40 12.66 7.65
C ARG A 64 -18.21 14.17 7.51
N PRO A 65 -18.00 14.97 8.59
CA PRO A 65 -17.81 16.41 8.49
C PRO A 65 -16.55 16.79 7.69
N PHE A 66 -15.51 15.96 7.72
CA PHE A 66 -14.28 16.17 6.96
C PHE A 66 -14.48 15.80 5.49
N VAL A 67 -15.14 14.68 5.20
CA VAL A 67 -15.50 14.27 3.84
C VAL A 67 -16.32 15.36 3.15
N ALA A 68 -17.31 15.93 3.81
CA ALA A 68 -18.17 16.97 3.23
C ALA A 68 -17.39 18.24 2.81
N LYS A 69 -16.22 18.50 3.39
CA LYS A 69 -15.38 19.67 3.06
C LYS A 69 -14.29 19.39 2.05
N ALA A 70 -13.98 18.15 1.75
CA ALA A 70 -12.87 17.75 0.88
C ALA A 70 -13.25 17.80 -0.60
N ASP A 71 -12.30 18.15 -1.44
CA ASP A 71 -12.44 18.07 -2.90
C ASP A 71 -11.95 16.70 -3.42
N ILE A 72 -10.93 16.14 -2.73
CA ILE A 72 -10.30 14.84 -3.05
C ILE A 72 -10.20 14.02 -1.77
N ILE A 73 -10.53 12.74 -1.87
CA ILE A 73 -10.44 11.80 -0.76
C ILE A 73 -9.50 10.65 -1.11
N ILE A 74 -8.56 10.34 -0.20
CA ILE A 74 -7.59 9.24 -0.31
C ILE A 74 -7.76 8.31 0.90
N PRO A 75 -8.50 7.21 0.77
CA PRO A 75 -8.77 6.30 1.89
C PRO A 75 -7.68 5.23 2.01
N LEU A 76 -6.60 5.54 2.73
CA LEU A 76 -5.50 4.61 3.03
C LEU A 76 -5.77 3.74 4.26
N ALA A 77 -6.71 4.13 5.13
CA ALA A 77 -7.03 3.38 6.33
C ALA A 77 -7.50 1.97 6.00
N GLY A 78 -6.91 0.98 6.64
CA GLY A 78 -7.26 -0.42 6.43
C GLY A 78 -6.34 -1.37 7.19
N LEU A 79 -6.81 -2.57 7.45
CA LEU A 79 -6.01 -3.67 7.96
C LEU A 79 -5.42 -4.43 6.76
N VAL A 80 -4.12 -4.31 6.54
CA VAL A 80 -3.46 -4.79 5.31
C VAL A 80 -2.58 -6.01 5.60
N GLY A 81 -2.68 -7.00 4.72
CA GLY A 81 -1.99 -8.28 4.78
C GLY A 81 -2.95 -9.43 5.13
N ALA A 82 -2.87 -10.55 4.37
CA ALA A 82 -3.73 -11.71 4.59
C ALA A 82 -3.61 -12.27 6.02
N PRO A 83 -2.41 -12.45 6.59
CA PRO A 83 -2.28 -12.97 7.95
C PRO A 83 -2.97 -12.08 9.00
N ALA A 84 -2.80 -10.76 8.91
CA ALA A 84 -3.43 -9.83 9.84
C ALA A 84 -4.97 -9.83 9.72
N CYS A 85 -5.49 -9.94 8.49
CA CYS A 85 -6.92 -10.03 8.24
C CYS A 85 -7.53 -11.34 8.76
N ASP A 86 -6.82 -12.45 8.60
CA ASP A 86 -7.29 -13.77 9.05
C ASP A 86 -7.28 -13.87 10.59
N LEU A 87 -6.31 -13.23 11.26
CA LEU A 87 -6.28 -13.13 12.71
C LEU A 87 -7.37 -12.23 13.31
N ARG A 88 -7.81 -11.20 12.56
CA ARG A 88 -8.78 -10.19 13.00
C ARG A 88 -9.90 -10.00 11.96
N PRO A 89 -10.70 -11.04 11.67
CA PRO A 89 -11.63 -11.02 10.52
C PRO A 89 -12.71 -9.94 10.64
N PHE A 90 -13.27 -9.70 11.83
CA PHE A 90 -14.28 -8.66 12.04
C PHE A 90 -13.71 -7.25 11.85
N GLU A 91 -12.50 -7.00 12.33
CA GLU A 91 -11.82 -5.72 12.15
C GLU A 91 -11.43 -5.53 10.67
N ALA A 92 -10.95 -6.60 10.03
CA ALA A 92 -10.64 -6.59 8.59
C ALA A 92 -11.88 -6.28 7.74
N GLN A 93 -13.03 -6.86 8.05
CA GLN A 93 -14.29 -6.54 7.38
C GLN A 93 -14.67 -5.08 7.60
N ALA A 94 -14.69 -4.61 8.85
CA ALA A 94 -15.08 -3.24 9.19
C ALA A 94 -14.18 -2.19 8.47
N LEU A 95 -12.86 -2.42 8.43
CA LEU A 95 -11.90 -1.48 7.86
C LEU A 95 -11.74 -1.60 6.33
N ASN A 96 -11.81 -2.82 5.78
CA ASN A 96 -11.48 -3.05 4.37
C ASN A 96 -12.71 -3.19 3.47
N LEU A 97 -13.92 -3.34 4.05
CA LEU A 97 -15.17 -3.49 3.31
C LEU A 97 -16.20 -2.46 3.73
N ASP A 98 -16.65 -2.51 5.01
CA ASP A 98 -17.82 -1.74 5.45
C ASP A 98 -17.55 -0.23 5.40
N HIS A 99 -16.42 0.23 5.98
CA HIS A 99 -16.03 1.64 5.93
C HIS A 99 -15.85 2.16 4.49
N PRO A 100 -15.05 1.53 3.59
CA PRO A 100 -14.91 2.03 2.23
C PRO A 100 -16.23 2.08 1.45
N LEU A 101 -17.14 1.12 1.64
CA LEU A 101 -18.47 1.15 1.03
C LEU A 101 -19.33 2.29 1.57
N ALA A 102 -19.30 2.55 2.88
CA ALA A 102 -19.99 3.69 3.51
C ALA A 102 -19.41 5.02 3.01
N LEU A 103 -18.06 5.11 2.89
CA LEU A 103 -17.39 6.28 2.34
C LEU A 103 -17.84 6.55 0.89
N ILE A 104 -17.82 5.55 0.01
CA ILE A 104 -18.23 5.69 -1.40
C ILE A 104 -19.67 6.22 -1.49
N LYS A 105 -20.59 5.74 -0.65
CA LYS A 105 -21.97 6.22 -0.59
C LYS A 105 -22.09 7.67 -0.09
N ALA A 106 -21.14 8.11 0.76
CA ALA A 106 -21.17 9.46 1.33
C ALA A 106 -20.61 10.53 0.39
N LEU A 107 -19.85 10.14 -0.65
CA LEU A 107 -19.22 11.07 -1.58
C LEU A 107 -20.22 11.71 -2.52
N SER A 108 -20.14 13.03 -2.71
CA SER A 108 -20.84 13.75 -3.76
C SER A 108 -20.29 13.40 -5.15
N LYS A 109 -21.05 13.74 -6.22
CA LYS A 109 -20.61 13.47 -7.60
C LYS A 109 -19.35 14.25 -7.99
N ASP A 110 -19.13 15.43 -7.38
CA ASP A 110 -18.02 16.31 -7.71
C ASP A 110 -16.71 15.93 -7.00
N GLN A 111 -16.79 15.14 -5.93
CA GLN A 111 -15.63 14.71 -5.16
C GLN A 111 -14.88 13.59 -5.87
N LEU A 112 -13.55 13.77 -6.05
CA LEU A 112 -12.68 12.73 -6.54
C LEU A 112 -12.29 11.77 -5.41
N CYS A 113 -12.40 10.47 -5.66
CA CYS A 113 -11.84 9.44 -4.80
C CYS A 113 -10.67 8.74 -5.49
N VAL A 114 -9.46 8.83 -4.91
CA VAL A 114 -8.30 8.08 -5.37
C VAL A 114 -8.03 6.97 -4.35
N MET A 115 -8.44 5.75 -4.67
CA MET A 115 -8.49 4.64 -3.74
C MET A 115 -7.40 3.61 -3.99
N PRO A 116 -6.60 3.21 -2.98
CA PRO A 116 -5.74 2.06 -3.08
C PRO A 116 -6.56 0.78 -3.06
N THR A 117 -6.44 0.00 -4.11
CA THR A 117 -6.88 -1.38 -4.17
C THR A 117 -5.65 -2.30 -4.22
N THR A 118 -5.72 -3.48 -4.75
CA THR A 118 -4.61 -4.43 -4.63
C THR A 118 -4.48 -5.35 -5.83
N GLU A 119 -3.25 -5.58 -6.27
CA GLU A 119 -2.93 -6.64 -7.24
C GLU A 119 -3.22 -8.05 -6.68
N SER A 120 -3.36 -8.21 -5.35
CA SER A 120 -3.79 -9.49 -4.74
C SER A 120 -5.17 -9.97 -5.22
N ALA A 121 -5.95 -9.09 -5.85
CA ALA A 121 -7.21 -9.44 -6.48
C ALA A 121 -7.05 -10.40 -7.68
N TYR A 122 -5.88 -10.45 -8.30
CA TYR A 122 -5.62 -11.39 -9.42
C TYR A 122 -5.47 -12.85 -8.97
N GLY A 123 -5.13 -13.09 -7.68
CA GLY A 123 -4.97 -14.45 -7.13
C GLY A 123 -3.69 -15.14 -7.59
N SER A 124 -3.80 -16.24 -8.34
CA SER A 124 -2.68 -16.93 -8.95
C SER A 124 -2.90 -17.01 -10.46
N ASN A 125 -1.95 -16.53 -11.24
CA ASN A 125 -2.02 -16.47 -12.69
C ASN A 125 -0.67 -16.81 -13.33
N VAL A 126 -0.70 -17.55 -14.43
CA VAL A 126 0.52 -17.89 -15.20
C VAL A 126 0.89 -16.80 -16.21
N GLU A 127 -0.10 -16.05 -16.69
CA GLU A 127 0.08 -14.96 -17.64
C GLU A 127 0.30 -13.64 -16.91
N VAL A 128 0.88 -12.67 -17.61
CA VAL A 128 1.04 -11.30 -17.10
C VAL A 128 -0.33 -10.64 -16.96
N CYS A 129 -0.70 -10.29 -15.75
CA CYS A 129 -1.97 -9.63 -15.46
C CYS A 129 -1.98 -8.16 -15.90
N THR A 130 -3.04 -7.76 -16.57
CA THR A 130 -3.37 -6.38 -16.90
C THR A 130 -4.65 -5.97 -16.17
N GLU A 131 -5.07 -4.71 -16.30
CA GLU A 131 -6.30 -4.22 -15.69
C GLU A 131 -7.56 -4.94 -16.21
N ASP A 132 -7.47 -5.51 -17.43
CA ASP A 132 -8.55 -6.28 -18.07
C ASP A 132 -8.57 -7.76 -17.64
N THR A 133 -7.52 -8.24 -16.98
CA THR A 133 -7.45 -9.62 -16.49
C THR A 133 -8.54 -9.86 -15.44
N PRO A 134 -9.35 -10.94 -15.58
CA PRO A 134 -10.34 -11.29 -14.57
C PRO A 134 -9.72 -11.48 -13.18
N ILE A 135 -10.33 -10.88 -12.17
CA ILE A 135 -9.88 -10.99 -10.79
C ILE A 135 -10.42 -12.29 -10.14
N ASN A 136 -9.55 -12.98 -9.39
CA ASN A 136 -9.88 -14.20 -8.65
C ASN A 136 -9.18 -14.22 -7.28
N PRO A 137 -9.60 -13.35 -6.33
CA PRO A 137 -8.89 -13.17 -5.08
C PRO A 137 -8.95 -14.40 -4.18
N LEU A 138 -7.79 -14.85 -3.70
CA LEU A 138 -7.66 -16.02 -2.83
C LEU A 138 -7.92 -15.68 -1.35
N SER A 139 -7.45 -14.51 -0.88
CA SER A 139 -7.56 -14.08 0.51
C SER A 139 -8.82 -13.28 0.80
N SER A 140 -9.26 -13.25 2.08
CA SER A 140 -10.33 -12.38 2.57
C SER A 140 -10.05 -10.90 2.25
N TYR A 141 -8.81 -10.46 2.45
CA TYR A 141 -8.35 -9.12 2.08
C TYR A 141 -8.57 -8.79 0.61
N GLY A 142 -8.12 -9.68 -0.29
CA GLY A 142 -8.32 -9.51 -1.74
C GLY A 142 -9.79 -9.45 -2.14
N LYS A 143 -10.63 -10.29 -1.54
CA LYS A 143 -12.08 -10.32 -1.76
C LYS A 143 -12.74 -9.00 -1.34
N HIS A 144 -12.42 -8.48 -0.15
CA HIS A 144 -12.94 -7.20 0.33
C HIS A 144 -12.56 -6.05 -0.61
N LYS A 145 -11.29 -5.97 -0.99
CA LYS A 145 -10.80 -4.93 -1.92
C LYS A 145 -11.43 -5.02 -3.31
N ALA A 146 -11.69 -6.22 -3.82
CA ALA A 146 -12.37 -6.42 -5.10
C ALA A 146 -13.83 -5.93 -5.06
N VAL A 147 -14.56 -6.19 -3.98
CA VAL A 147 -15.94 -5.68 -3.81
C VAL A 147 -15.94 -4.15 -3.73
N VAL A 148 -15.02 -3.57 -2.98
CA VAL A 148 -14.88 -2.11 -2.84
C VAL A 148 -14.52 -1.45 -4.18
N GLU A 149 -13.57 -2.03 -4.93
CA GLU A 149 -13.20 -1.54 -6.26
C GLU A 149 -14.40 -1.53 -7.21
N LYS A 150 -15.16 -2.64 -7.26
CA LYS A 150 -16.36 -2.72 -8.08
C LYS A 150 -17.37 -1.62 -7.71
N ALA A 151 -17.58 -1.36 -6.41
CA ALA A 151 -18.46 -0.29 -5.95
C ALA A 151 -17.89 1.11 -6.30
N LEU A 152 -16.58 1.32 -6.14
CA LEU A 152 -15.92 2.57 -6.48
C LEU A 152 -16.10 2.91 -7.96
N MET A 153 -15.91 1.93 -8.84
CA MET A 153 -15.97 2.13 -10.30
C MET A 153 -17.37 2.36 -10.86
N THR A 154 -18.42 2.36 -10.04
CA THR A 154 -19.72 2.90 -10.43
C THR A 154 -19.75 4.43 -10.45
N ARG A 155 -18.70 5.09 -9.97
CA ARG A 155 -18.56 6.54 -9.90
C ARG A 155 -17.60 7.01 -10.98
N GLU A 156 -18.02 7.99 -11.81
CA GLU A 156 -17.15 8.59 -12.81
C GLU A 156 -15.95 9.31 -12.19
N ASN A 157 -16.16 10.01 -11.07
CA ASN A 157 -15.11 10.77 -10.37
C ASN A 157 -14.38 9.86 -9.35
N SER A 158 -13.72 8.83 -9.85
CA SER A 158 -12.93 7.89 -9.06
C SER A 158 -11.72 7.38 -9.84
N ILE A 159 -10.66 7.01 -9.14
CA ILE A 159 -9.47 6.34 -9.68
C ILE A 159 -9.14 5.20 -8.73
N SER A 160 -9.00 3.99 -9.25
CA SER A 160 -8.50 2.84 -8.50
C SER A 160 -7.04 2.61 -8.83
N LEU A 161 -6.19 2.56 -7.78
CA LEU A 161 -4.79 2.18 -7.90
C LEU A 161 -4.60 0.77 -7.29
N ARG A 162 -4.48 -0.25 -8.13
CA ARG A 162 -4.13 -1.61 -7.70
C ARG A 162 -2.65 -1.66 -7.37
N LEU A 163 -2.33 -1.49 -6.09
CA LEU A 163 -0.95 -1.48 -5.63
C LEU A 163 -0.39 -2.90 -5.57
N ALA A 164 0.84 -3.05 -6.07
CA ALA A 164 1.69 -4.20 -5.83
C ALA A 164 2.08 -4.32 -4.33
N THR A 165 2.81 -5.36 -3.96
CA THR A 165 3.36 -5.47 -2.61
C THR A 165 4.36 -4.33 -2.37
N VAL A 166 3.99 -3.42 -1.48
CA VAL A 166 4.81 -2.22 -1.22
C VAL A 166 6.00 -2.56 -0.32
N PHE A 167 7.15 -1.92 -0.54
CA PHE A 167 8.35 -2.04 0.28
C PHE A 167 9.09 -0.70 0.41
N GLY A 168 10.11 -0.61 1.29
CA GLY A 168 10.91 0.59 1.51
C GLY A 168 10.73 1.18 2.91
N MET A 169 11.56 2.16 3.27
CA MET A 169 11.50 2.82 4.57
C MET A 169 10.32 3.78 4.69
N SER A 170 9.73 3.84 5.86
CA SER A 170 8.63 4.76 6.18
C SER A 170 8.66 5.12 7.67
N GLN A 171 8.17 6.30 8.04
CA GLN A 171 8.08 6.72 9.44
C GLN A 171 7.19 5.77 10.27
N ARG A 172 6.16 5.20 9.64
CA ARG A 172 5.41 4.07 10.20
C ARG A 172 5.85 2.80 9.48
N MET A 173 6.92 2.20 9.94
CA MET A 173 7.53 1.03 9.29
C MET A 173 6.62 -0.21 9.34
N ARG A 174 6.76 -1.08 8.34
CA ARG A 174 6.12 -2.38 8.24
C ARG A 174 7.15 -3.45 7.88
N LEU A 175 7.61 -4.17 8.88
CA LEU A 175 8.57 -5.27 8.69
C LEU A 175 7.90 -6.59 8.25
N ASP A 176 6.58 -6.64 8.25
CA ASP A 176 5.78 -7.80 7.83
C ASP A 176 5.54 -7.87 6.30
N LEU A 177 6.00 -6.89 5.53
CA LEU A 177 5.91 -6.91 4.06
C LEU A 177 7.09 -7.68 3.45
N LEU A 178 6.83 -8.46 2.40
CA LEU A 178 7.75 -9.45 1.82
C LEU A 178 9.21 -8.98 1.72
N VAL A 179 9.47 -7.89 1.02
CA VAL A 179 10.86 -7.40 0.81
C VAL A 179 11.44 -6.85 2.11
N ASN A 180 10.62 -6.13 2.90
CA ASN A 180 11.03 -5.59 4.19
C ASN A 180 11.35 -6.70 5.19
N ASP A 181 10.49 -7.75 5.28
CA ASP A 181 10.67 -8.90 6.16
C ASP A 181 11.94 -9.69 5.81
N PHE A 182 12.13 -9.99 4.52
CA PHE A 182 13.30 -10.73 4.07
C PHE A 182 14.60 -9.96 4.30
N ALA A 183 14.63 -8.67 4.00
CA ALA A 183 15.78 -7.82 4.27
C ALA A 183 16.04 -7.68 5.79
N TRP A 184 14.97 -7.60 6.61
CA TRP A 184 15.10 -7.55 8.07
C TRP A 184 15.65 -8.84 8.65
N LYS A 185 15.09 -10.01 8.27
CA LYS A 185 15.56 -11.32 8.70
C LYS A 185 17.02 -11.56 8.29
N ALA A 186 17.35 -11.24 7.04
CA ALA A 186 18.72 -11.35 6.56
C ALA A 186 19.71 -10.47 7.38
N TYR A 187 19.30 -9.24 7.73
CA TYR A 187 20.10 -8.34 8.56
C TYR A 187 20.24 -8.78 10.01
N ARG A 188 19.19 -9.36 10.60
CA ARG A 188 19.14 -9.71 12.04
C ARG A 188 19.47 -11.16 12.34
N GLU A 189 18.98 -12.08 11.52
CA GLU A 189 19.01 -13.51 11.76
C GLU A 189 20.02 -14.23 10.84
N HIS A 190 20.51 -13.52 9.81
CA HIS A 190 21.46 -14.03 8.82
C HIS A 190 20.97 -15.27 8.05
N SER A 191 19.73 -15.70 8.20
CA SER A 191 19.20 -16.91 7.55
C SER A 191 17.72 -16.83 7.25
N ILE A 192 17.31 -17.43 6.10
CA ILE A 192 15.90 -17.58 5.71
C ILE A 192 15.67 -18.98 5.14
N LEU A 193 14.55 -19.60 5.55
CA LEU A 193 14.01 -20.80 4.93
C LEU A 193 12.94 -20.40 3.91
N LEU A 194 13.10 -20.83 2.66
CA LEU A 194 12.19 -20.52 1.57
C LEU A 194 11.25 -21.70 1.28
N PHE A 195 9.97 -21.39 1.17
CA PHE A 195 8.94 -22.27 0.61
C PHE A 195 8.48 -21.69 -0.71
N GLU A 196 8.29 -22.56 -1.73
CA GLU A 196 7.80 -22.13 -3.07
C GLU A 196 8.57 -20.91 -3.58
N ASP A 197 9.89 -21.05 -3.58
CA ASP A 197 10.86 -19.98 -3.83
C ASP A 197 10.79 -19.40 -5.24
N HIS A 198 10.13 -20.12 -6.16
CA HIS A 198 9.90 -19.75 -7.57
C HIS A 198 8.66 -18.87 -7.76
N TYR A 199 7.79 -18.71 -6.75
CA TYR A 199 6.60 -17.88 -6.87
C TYR A 199 6.97 -16.42 -7.12
N LYS A 200 6.37 -15.87 -8.16
CA LYS A 200 6.57 -14.49 -8.58
C LYS A 200 5.71 -13.53 -7.77
N ARG A 201 6.26 -12.35 -7.52
CA ARG A 201 5.59 -11.19 -6.95
C ARG A 201 6.01 -9.94 -7.68
N THR A 202 5.05 -9.10 -8.01
CA THR A 202 5.32 -7.72 -8.36
C THR A 202 5.40 -6.91 -7.07
N VAL A 203 6.42 -6.06 -6.97
CA VAL A 203 6.66 -5.18 -5.82
C VAL A 203 6.78 -3.73 -6.26
N LEU A 204 6.62 -2.81 -5.31
CA LEU A 204 6.56 -1.37 -5.53
C LEU A 204 7.21 -0.64 -4.37
N HIS A 205 8.13 0.29 -4.64
CA HIS A 205 8.68 1.12 -3.59
C HIS A 205 7.62 2.10 -3.02
N VAL A 206 7.66 2.34 -1.71
CA VAL A 206 6.65 3.17 -1.02
C VAL A 206 6.59 4.61 -1.53
N GLU A 207 7.74 5.17 -1.93
CA GLU A 207 7.75 6.51 -2.55
C GLU A 207 7.12 6.50 -3.95
N ASP A 208 7.38 5.49 -4.77
CA ASP A 208 6.70 5.34 -6.06
C ASP A 208 5.18 5.14 -5.85
N ALA A 209 4.77 4.38 -4.83
CA ALA A 209 3.36 4.29 -4.47
C ALA A 209 2.77 5.68 -4.15
N ALA A 210 3.43 6.48 -3.31
CA ALA A 210 2.99 7.83 -2.98
C ALA A 210 2.96 8.76 -4.20
N GLN A 211 3.96 8.69 -5.06
CA GLN A 211 4.01 9.48 -6.30
C GLN A 211 2.88 9.09 -7.28
N ALA A 212 2.46 7.83 -7.31
CA ALA A 212 1.33 7.41 -8.14
C ALA A 212 0.01 8.09 -7.72
N PHE A 213 -0.22 8.29 -6.42
CA PHE A 213 -1.37 9.09 -5.94
C PHE A 213 -1.29 10.55 -6.39
N ILE A 214 -0.11 11.17 -6.27
CA ILE A 214 0.10 12.57 -6.71
C ILE A 214 -0.11 12.68 -8.21
N HIS A 215 0.44 11.76 -8.99
CA HIS A 215 0.27 11.70 -10.43
C HIS A 215 -1.21 11.57 -10.82
N ALA A 216 -1.96 10.67 -10.16
CA ALA A 216 -3.39 10.50 -10.38
C ALA A 216 -4.19 11.78 -10.08
N ILE A 217 -3.84 12.51 -9.02
CA ILE A 217 -4.47 13.79 -8.68
C ILE A 217 -4.17 14.86 -9.73
N GLN A 218 -2.93 14.96 -10.18
CA GLN A 218 -2.50 15.96 -11.18
C GLN A 218 -3.11 15.69 -12.56
N ASN A 219 -3.24 14.41 -12.92
CA ASN A 219 -3.78 13.97 -14.22
C ASN A 219 -5.23 13.49 -14.14
N ARG A 220 -5.98 13.89 -13.10
CA ARG A 220 -7.35 13.42 -12.84
C ARG A 220 -8.32 13.60 -13.99
N ALA A 221 -8.11 14.61 -14.84
CA ALA A 221 -8.98 14.87 -16.00
C ALA A 221 -8.99 13.70 -17.01
N THR A 222 -7.85 13.01 -17.14
CA THR A 222 -7.66 11.89 -18.07
C THR A 222 -7.68 10.51 -17.39
N MET A 223 -7.46 10.47 -16.06
CA MET A 223 -7.35 9.21 -15.32
C MET A 223 -8.65 8.81 -14.58
N ARG A 224 -9.61 9.72 -14.41
CA ARG A 224 -10.87 9.42 -13.71
C ARG A 224 -11.68 8.35 -14.44
N GLY A 225 -12.43 7.55 -13.66
CA GLY A 225 -13.25 6.45 -14.15
C GLY A 225 -12.44 5.18 -14.46
N GLU A 226 -11.14 5.15 -14.14
CA GLU A 226 -10.24 4.10 -14.57
C GLU A 226 -9.53 3.39 -13.41
N ILE A 227 -9.10 2.15 -13.69
CA ILE A 227 -8.27 1.33 -12.82
C ILE A 227 -6.86 1.31 -13.40
N TYR A 228 -5.86 1.39 -12.52
CA TYR A 228 -4.44 1.31 -12.89
C TYR A 228 -3.68 0.34 -11.98
N ASN A 229 -2.94 -0.58 -12.57
CA ASN A 229 -1.93 -1.36 -11.86
C ASN A 229 -0.73 -0.47 -11.53
N VAL A 230 -0.21 -0.61 -10.29
CA VAL A 230 0.92 0.16 -9.80
C VAL A 230 1.96 -0.78 -9.20
N GLY A 231 2.88 -1.22 -10.04
CA GLY A 231 4.00 -2.09 -9.68
C GLY A 231 5.03 -2.11 -10.82
N ASN A 232 6.31 -2.29 -10.52
CA ASN A 232 7.34 -2.17 -11.55
C ASN A 232 8.44 -3.24 -11.48
N ILE A 233 8.56 -3.94 -10.36
CA ILE A 233 9.63 -4.91 -10.14
C ILE A 233 8.99 -6.27 -9.92
N THR A 234 9.17 -7.20 -10.87
CA THR A 234 8.74 -8.58 -10.69
C THR A 234 9.94 -9.42 -10.27
N LEU A 235 9.78 -10.17 -9.18
CA LEU A 235 10.82 -11.01 -8.60
C LEU A 235 10.25 -12.33 -8.07
N THR A 236 11.11 -13.32 -7.90
CA THR A 236 10.83 -14.53 -7.12
C THR A 236 11.41 -14.37 -5.71
N LYS A 237 10.93 -15.18 -4.75
CA LYS A 237 11.55 -15.21 -3.40
C LYS A 237 13.04 -15.54 -3.46
N ARG A 238 13.43 -16.46 -4.36
CA ARG A 238 14.83 -16.84 -4.60
C ARG A 238 15.63 -15.63 -5.10
N SER A 239 15.19 -14.97 -6.16
CA SER A 239 15.92 -13.80 -6.72
C SER A 239 16.01 -12.64 -5.72
N LEU A 240 14.99 -12.46 -4.85
CA LEU A 240 15.06 -11.50 -3.76
C LEU A 240 16.17 -11.85 -2.77
N CYS A 241 16.27 -13.12 -2.34
CA CYS A 241 17.33 -13.55 -1.44
C CYS A 241 18.71 -13.43 -2.07
N GLU A 242 18.83 -13.71 -3.37
CA GLU A 242 20.08 -13.52 -4.13
C GLU A 242 20.51 -12.04 -4.14
N ALA A 243 19.57 -11.11 -4.40
CA ALA A 243 19.85 -9.67 -4.36
C ALA A 243 20.25 -9.20 -2.95
N ILE A 244 19.60 -9.71 -1.90
CA ILE A 244 19.97 -9.40 -0.51
C ILE A 244 21.36 -9.96 -0.19
N LYS A 245 21.68 -11.18 -0.64
CA LYS A 245 23.01 -11.80 -0.39
C LYS A 245 24.15 -11.02 -1.01
N GLN A 246 23.94 -10.37 -2.16
CA GLN A 246 24.94 -9.48 -2.76
C GLN A 246 25.31 -8.31 -1.85
N LYS A 247 24.38 -7.86 -1.00
CA LYS A 247 24.56 -6.74 -0.06
C LYS A 247 24.99 -7.19 1.33
N LEU A 248 24.64 -8.41 1.72
CA LEU A 248 24.94 -9.05 2.99
C LEU A 248 25.59 -10.42 2.73
N PRO A 249 26.91 -10.50 2.50
CA PRO A 249 27.60 -11.76 2.16
C PRO A 249 27.44 -12.87 3.21
N ASP A 250 27.27 -12.50 4.49
CA ASP A 250 27.08 -13.45 5.60
C ASP A 250 25.63 -13.98 5.73
N PHE A 251 24.73 -13.55 4.85
CA PHE A 251 23.36 -14.04 4.80
C PHE A 251 23.28 -15.37 4.05
N TYR A 252 22.53 -16.33 4.60
CA TYR A 252 22.29 -17.66 4.03
C TYR A 252 20.81 -17.88 3.82
N PHE A 253 20.45 -18.57 2.74
CA PHE A 253 19.09 -19.05 2.54
C PHE A 253 19.09 -20.43 1.90
N THR A 254 18.05 -21.20 2.21
CA THR A 254 17.85 -22.52 1.62
C THR A 254 16.37 -22.74 1.30
N SER A 255 16.13 -23.48 0.24
CA SER A 255 14.77 -23.84 -0.20
C SER A 255 14.39 -25.20 0.36
N ILE A 256 13.17 -25.33 0.83
CA ILE A 256 12.62 -26.57 1.37
C ILE A 256 11.48 -27.01 0.44
N SER A 257 11.51 -28.29 0.07
CA SER A 257 10.49 -28.91 -0.80
C SER A 257 9.25 -29.42 -0.06
N LYS A 258 9.34 -29.53 1.29
CA LYS A 258 8.21 -29.97 2.15
C LYS A 258 7.64 -28.79 2.92
N GLY A 259 6.33 -28.60 2.84
CA GLY A 259 5.60 -27.48 3.40
C GLY A 259 5.03 -26.58 2.30
N SER A 260 4.22 -25.62 2.71
CA SER A 260 3.65 -24.62 1.79
C SER A 260 3.75 -23.24 2.41
N ASP A 261 3.93 -22.23 1.57
CA ASP A 261 3.75 -20.84 1.98
C ASP A 261 2.25 -20.57 2.19
N PRO A 262 1.83 -19.97 3.30
CA PRO A 262 0.45 -19.51 3.45
C PRO A 262 0.01 -18.55 2.35
N ASP A 263 0.97 -17.81 1.77
CA ASP A 263 0.71 -16.90 0.65
C ASP A 263 0.90 -17.60 -0.70
N GLN A 264 -0.17 -18.23 -1.19
CA GLN A 264 -0.22 -18.98 -2.45
C GLN A 264 -0.28 -18.11 -3.72
N ARG A 265 -0.16 -16.79 -3.60
CA ARG A 265 -0.18 -15.90 -4.76
C ARG A 265 1.06 -16.12 -5.63
N ASN A 266 0.84 -16.24 -6.92
CA ASN A 266 1.89 -16.37 -7.94
C ASN A 266 1.43 -15.62 -9.19
N TYR A 267 1.91 -14.40 -9.38
CA TYR A 267 1.53 -13.57 -10.53
C TYR A 267 2.59 -12.54 -10.88
N GLU A 268 2.53 -12.09 -12.10
CA GLU A 268 3.25 -10.94 -12.62
C GLU A 268 2.24 -9.91 -13.13
N VAL A 269 2.47 -8.62 -12.92
CA VAL A 269 1.51 -7.57 -13.27
C VAL A 269 2.18 -6.52 -14.15
N SER A 270 1.46 -6.10 -15.19
CA SER A 270 1.87 -5.02 -16.08
C SER A 270 1.27 -3.69 -15.64
N SER A 271 2.11 -2.68 -15.47
CA SER A 271 1.70 -1.27 -15.26
C SER A 271 1.80 -0.43 -16.56
N THR A 272 1.71 -1.06 -17.71
CA THR A 272 1.82 -0.38 -19.02
C THR A 272 0.76 0.71 -19.18
N LYS A 273 -0.47 0.49 -18.70
CA LYS A 273 -1.55 1.48 -18.73
C LYS A 273 -1.17 2.74 -17.93
N LEU A 274 -0.63 2.61 -16.74
CA LEU A 274 -0.15 3.73 -15.94
C LEU A 274 1.01 4.46 -16.62
N LYS A 275 1.99 3.74 -17.17
CA LYS A 275 3.13 4.33 -17.91
C LYS A 275 2.68 5.16 -19.12
N ARG A 276 1.58 4.78 -19.79
CA ARG A 276 1.01 5.56 -20.90
C ARG A 276 0.46 6.93 -20.48
N THR A 277 0.23 7.15 -19.18
CA THR A 277 -0.12 8.48 -18.63
C THR A 277 1.12 9.34 -18.34
N SER A 278 2.30 8.94 -18.78
CA SER A 278 3.61 9.56 -18.50
C SER A 278 4.05 9.41 -17.03
N TYR A 279 3.57 8.39 -16.34
CA TYR A 279 4.08 8.02 -15.02
C TYR A 279 5.38 7.24 -15.14
N GLU A 280 6.39 7.63 -14.37
CA GLU A 280 7.70 6.97 -14.31
C GLU A 280 7.98 6.47 -12.91
N PHE A 281 8.34 5.18 -12.80
CA PHE A 281 8.87 4.61 -11.57
C PHE A 281 10.34 5.02 -11.41
N ARG A 282 10.74 5.38 -10.21
CA ARG A 282 12.08 5.90 -9.91
C ARG A 282 12.97 4.94 -9.13
N TRP A 283 12.36 4.01 -8.42
CA TRP A 283 13.08 3.10 -7.53
C TRP A 283 13.35 1.75 -8.19
N THR A 284 14.58 1.25 -7.97
CA THR A 284 14.97 -0.13 -8.28
C THR A 284 14.96 -0.97 -7.00
N LEU A 285 15.02 -2.30 -7.15
CA LEU A 285 15.14 -3.20 -6.00
C LEU A 285 16.43 -2.92 -5.21
N GLU A 286 17.54 -2.74 -5.92
CA GLU A 286 18.86 -2.51 -5.33
C GLU A 286 18.90 -1.23 -4.49
N ALA A 287 18.35 -0.13 -5.02
CA ALA A 287 18.26 1.15 -4.30
C ALA A 287 17.39 1.04 -3.06
N GLY A 288 16.24 0.36 -3.17
CA GLY A 288 15.34 0.15 -2.03
C GLY A 288 15.93 -0.79 -0.98
N LEU A 289 16.70 -1.82 -1.36
CA LEU A 289 17.42 -2.67 -0.41
C LEU A 289 18.52 -1.88 0.31
N ASP A 290 19.25 -1.01 -0.37
CA ASP A 290 20.26 -0.14 0.27
C ASP A 290 19.62 0.82 1.28
N GLU A 291 18.46 1.40 0.93
CA GLU A 291 17.67 2.22 1.84
C GLU A 291 17.24 1.42 3.09
N LEU A 292 16.65 0.24 2.90
CA LEU A 292 16.19 -0.63 4.00
C LEU A 292 17.33 -0.99 4.94
N LEU A 293 18.44 -1.50 4.40
CA LEU A 293 19.59 -1.92 5.20
C LEU A 293 20.22 -0.75 5.96
N LYS A 294 20.24 0.45 5.35
CA LYS A 294 20.67 1.67 6.03
C LYS A 294 19.73 2.05 7.18
N GLY A 295 18.41 2.01 6.93
CA GLY A 295 17.40 2.32 7.94
C GLY A 295 17.39 1.33 9.10
N TYR A 296 17.58 0.04 8.83
CA TYR A 296 17.59 -1.03 9.84
C TYR A 296 18.69 -0.89 10.88
N ARG A 297 19.79 -0.23 10.58
CA ARG A 297 20.85 0.10 11.56
C ARG A 297 20.33 0.97 12.71
N ALA A 298 19.30 1.76 12.47
CA ALA A 298 18.69 2.64 13.47
C ALA A 298 17.51 1.98 14.20
N LEU A 299 16.88 0.95 13.63
CA LEU A 299 15.74 0.28 14.24
C LEU A 299 16.21 -0.69 15.34
N ARG A 300 15.79 -0.42 16.58
CA ARG A 300 16.11 -1.26 17.74
C ARG A 300 15.01 -2.24 18.11
N ASN A 301 13.80 -2.00 17.63
CA ASN A 301 12.60 -2.74 18.07
C ASN A 301 11.96 -3.50 16.91
N THR A 302 11.48 -4.71 17.20
CA THR A 302 10.83 -5.60 16.22
C THR A 302 9.33 -5.35 16.05
N VAL A 303 8.72 -4.49 16.86
CA VAL A 303 7.27 -4.21 16.83
C VAL A 303 6.95 -3.20 15.74
N HIS A 304 7.16 -3.58 14.49
CA HIS A 304 6.90 -2.75 13.31
C HIS A 304 6.10 -3.55 12.26
N GLY A 305 5.01 -4.18 12.66
CA GLY A 305 4.13 -4.94 11.78
C GLY A 305 2.65 -4.61 12.01
N ASN A 306 1.79 -5.27 11.26
CA ASN A 306 0.35 -5.25 11.49
C ASN A 306 -0.11 -6.48 12.30
N VAL A 307 0.80 -7.38 12.63
CA VAL A 307 0.55 -8.64 13.36
C VAL A 307 1.34 -8.61 14.66
#